data_45bd67346308a6086ae243f3a17a808e
#
_entry.id   45bd67346308a6086ae243f3a17a808e
#
_cell.length_a   1.000
_cell.length_b   1.000
_cell.length_c   1.000
_cell.angle_alpha   90.00
_cell.angle_beta   90.00
_cell.angle_gamma   90.00
#
_symmetry.space_group_name_H-M   'P 1'
#
loop_
_entity.id
_entity.type
_entity.pdbx_description
1 polymer ?
#
loop_
_entity_poly.entity_id
_entity_poly.type
_entity_poly.pdbx_seq_one_letter_code
_entity_poly.pdbx_strand_id
1 'polypeptide(L)'
;VSKIVTKKNYGIHIYEVDSNGDATITSIMHYLEDIATHQTNELGMSMEYLMDNKIAWVVYKWEIHMDKYPKYGDTIEVATIPYSIRKYYAYRKYEIFNNGEKIGYANSLWFLIDTEKRKPCRVIDEIYKRYNLTKEDTDQIPFEKLRCPKDVNFKNSFKVRYSDIDTNQHVNNVKYVSWVLENVPLQVLKDYKISDLKVMYQKETAYGETIDIITESEESEDKLSYNHLITNSQGEKLTLIKTDFIK
;
A
#
# COMPACT_ATOMS: atom_id res chain seq x y z
N VAL A 1 -13.69 -21.47 -11.34
CA VAL A 1 -13.21 -21.82 -9.98
C VAL A 1 -13.48 -20.62 -9.10
N SER A 2 -14.09 -20.81 -7.90
CA SER A 2 -14.31 -19.71 -6.95
C SER A 2 -12.96 -19.24 -6.40
N LYS A 3 -12.73 -17.92 -6.36
CA LYS A 3 -11.49 -17.35 -5.81
C LYS A 3 -11.45 -17.53 -4.29
N ILE A 4 -10.24 -17.74 -3.75
CA ILE A 4 -10.06 -17.84 -2.30
C ILE A 4 -10.26 -16.46 -1.69
N VAL A 5 -11.08 -16.38 -0.65
CA VAL A 5 -11.31 -15.18 0.14
C VAL A 5 -10.89 -15.48 1.57
N THR A 6 -9.93 -14.74 2.08
CA THR A 6 -9.57 -14.78 3.51
C THR A 6 -10.08 -13.51 4.17
N LYS A 7 -10.71 -13.66 5.34
CA LYS A 7 -11.27 -12.58 6.15
C LYS A 7 -10.63 -12.57 7.52
N LYS A 8 -10.37 -11.38 8.06
CA LYS A 8 -9.82 -11.20 9.40
C LYS A 8 -10.42 -9.96 10.05
N ASN A 9 -10.68 -10.03 11.33
CA ASN A 9 -11.17 -8.91 12.13
C ASN A 9 -10.00 -8.18 12.80
N TYR A 10 -10.06 -6.83 12.81
CA TYR A 10 -9.08 -5.96 13.44
C TYR A 10 -9.80 -4.97 14.35
N GLY A 11 -9.41 -4.93 15.61
CA GLY A 11 -9.85 -3.87 16.54
C GLY A 11 -9.03 -2.62 16.31
N ILE A 12 -9.68 -1.47 16.29
CA ILE A 12 -9.02 -0.17 16.12
C ILE A 12 -8.49 0.32 17.47
N HIS A 13 -7.17 0.41 17.61
CA HIS A 13 -6.50 0.81 18.84
C HIS A 13 -6.23 2.32 18.89
N ILE A 14 -6.01 2.83 20.10
CA ILE A 14 -5.78 4.28 20.33
C ILE A 14 -4.55 4.84 19.59
N TYR A 15 -3.55 4.02 19.33
CA TYR A 15 -2.33 4.43 18.61
C TYR A 15 -2.44 4.34 17.08
N GLU A 16 -3.60 3.92 16.57
CA GLU A 16 -3.91 3.76 15.15
C GLU A 16 -4.82 4.86 14.62
N VAL A 17 -5.25 5.78 15.48
CA VAL A 17 -6.18 6.85 15.13
C VAL A 17 -5.52 8.23 15.12
N ASP A 18 -6.13 9.13 14.37
CA ASP A 18 -5.74 10.54 14.31
C ASP A 18 -6.32 11.35 15.51
N SER A 19 -6.12 12.69 15.50
CA SER A 19 -6.63 13.59 16.52
C SER A 19 -8.16 13.66 16.60
N ASN A 20 -8.88 13.17 15.59
CA ASN A 20 -10.34 13.12 15.54
C ASN A 20 -10.87 11.76 16.01
N GLY A 21 -9.98 10.83 16.35
CA GLY A 21 -10.32 9.47 16.74
C GLY A 21 -10.66 8.55 15.56
N ASP A 22 -10.36 8.95 14.33
CA ASP A 22 -10.56 8.14 13.13
C ASP A 22 -9.27 7.38 12.79
N ALA A 23 -9.38 6.11 12.37
CA ALA A 23 -8.22 5.33 11.95
C ALA A 23 -7.46 6.06 10.83
N THR A 24 -6.12 6.08 10.91
CA THR A 24 -5.32 6.70 9.87
C THR A 24 -5.28 5.84 8.61
N ILE A 25 -5.08 6.45 7.45
CA ILE A 25 -4.90 5.69 6.19
C ILE A 25 -3.70 4.74 6.27
N THR A 26 -2.67 5.08 7.05
CA THR A 26 -1.51 4.24 7.29
C THR A 26 -1.85 3.00 8.13
N SER A 27 -2.73 3.13 9.11
CA SER A 27 -3.26 1.98 9.87
C SER A 27 -4.09 1.06 8.97
N ILE A 28 -4.94 1.62 8.10
CA ILE A 28 -5.67 0.84 7.10
C ILE A 28 -4.69 0.06 6.20
N MET A 29 -3.62 0.70 5.71
CA MET A 29 -2.60 0.01 4.90
C MET A 29 -1.95 -1.15 5.65
N HIS A 30 -1.63 -0.99 6.93
CA HIS A 30 -1.06 -2.07 7.75
C HIS A 30 -2.00 -3.28 7.85
N TYR A 31 -3.30 -3.07 7.99
CA TYR A 31 -4.27 -4.18 7.98
C TYR A 31 -4.35 -4.89 6.63
N LEU A 32 -4.25 -4.15 5.51
CA LEU A 32 -4.23 -4.72 4.17
C LEU A 32 -2.97 -5.56 3.91
N GLU A 33 -1.81 -5.09 4.38
CA GLU A 33 -0.54 -5.84 4.29
C GLU A 33 -0.56 -7.07 5.21
N ASP A 34 -1.06 -6.93 6.44
CA ASP A 34 -1.15 -8.03 7.40
C ASP A 34 -2.04 -9.16 6.89
N ILE A 35 -3.25 -8.85 6.40
CA ILE A 35 -4.15 -9.91 5.90
C ILE A 35 -3.59 -10.61 4.64
N ALA A 36 -2.86 -9.90 3.79
CA ALA A 36 -2.20 -10.50 2.63
C ALA A 36 -1.12 -11.49 3.06
N THR A 37 -0.31 -11.10 4.05
CA THR A 37 0.72 -11.95 4.65
C THR A 37 0.09 -13.13 5.38
N HIS A 38 -0.96 -12.90 6.17
CA HIS A 38 -1.72 -13.94 6.87
C HIS A 38 -2.24 -14.99 5.88
N GLN A 39 -2.92 -14.58 4.80
CA GLN A 39 -3.41 -15.52 3.79
C GLN A 39 -2.26 -16.29 3.13
N THR A 40 -1.15 -15.64 2.81
CA THR A 40 0.01 -16.27 2.20
C THR A 40 0.58 -17.36 3.11
N ASN A 41 0.63 -17.10 4.43
CA ASN A 41 1.05 -18.08 5.44
C ASN A 41 0.07 -19.25 5.54
N GLU A 42 -1.24 -19.01 5.60
CA GLU A 42 -2.28 -20.06 5.67
C GLU A 42 -2.24 -20.97 4.44
N LEU A 43 -1.88 -20.42 3.29
CA LEU A 43 -1.71 -21.19 2.05
C LEU A 43 -0.35 -21.93 1.98
N GLY A 44 0.40 -21.97 3.09
CA GLY A 44 1.67 -22.69 3.19
C GLY A 44 2.84 -22.01 2.49
N MET A 45 2.73 -20.72 2.19
CA MET A 45 3.81 -19.90 1.64
C MET A 45 4.35 -18.95 2.71
N SER A 46 4.81 -19.53 3.83
CA SER A 46 5.40 -18.76 4.92
C SER A 46 6.66 -18.02 4.48
N MET A 47 7.12 -17.09 5.32
CA MET A 47 8.39 -16.39 5.11
C MET A 47 9.55 -17.40 4.89
N GLU A 48 9.58 -18.48 5.68
CA GLU A 48 10.58 -19.54 5.56
C GLU A 48 10.49 -20.22 4.18
N TYR A 49 9.27 -20.61 3.74
CA TYR A 49 9.06 -21.17 2.40
C TYR A 49 9.57 -20.24 1.30
N LEU A 50 9.27 -18.93 1.40
CA LEU A 50 9.71 -17.96 0.40
C LEU A 50 11.24 -17.82 0.40
N MET A 51 11.87 -17.80 1.57
CA MET A 51 13.34 -17.75 1.72
C MET A 51 14.01 -19.00 1.15
N ASP A 52 13.52 -20.19 1.47
CA ASP A 52 14.06 -21.47 0.97
C ASP A 52 13.98 -21.57 -0.56
N ASN A 53 12.92 -21.00 -1.15
CA ASN A 53 12.75 -20.96 -2.59
C ASN A 53 13.43 -19.74 -3.25
N LYS A 54 14.11 -18.88 -2.46
CA LYS A 54 14.83 -17.69 -2.92
C LYS A 54 13.95 -16.71 -3.70
N ILE A 55 12.71 -16.56 -3.27
CA ILE A 55 11.72 -15.67 -3.86
C ILE A 55 11.11 -14.76 -2.81
N ALA A 56 10.65 -13.58 -3.26
CA ALA A 56 9.91 -12.65 -2.41
C ALA A 56 8.84 -11.91 -3.22
N TRP A 57 7.72 -11.61 -2.56
CA TRP A 57 6.72 -10.70 -3.11
C TRP A 57 7.10 -9.26 -2.82
N VAL A 58 7.09 -8.42 -3.85
CA VAL A 58 7.34 -6.98 -3.75
C VAL A 58 6.10 -6.26 -4.24
N VAL A 59 5.56 -5.37 -3.42
CA VAL A 59 4.45 -4.52 -3.85
C VAL A 59 4.98 -3.43 -4.78
N TYR A 60 4.24 -3.22 -5.87
CA TYR A 60 4.54 -2.21 -6.87
C TYR A 60 3.57 -1.04 -6.84
N LYS A 61 2.26 -1.34 -6.66
CA LYS A 61 1.22 -0.33 -6.63
C LYS A 61 0.17 -0.63 -5.59
N TRP A 62 -0.39 0.44 -5.05
CA TRP A 62 -1.63 0.46 -4.30
C TRP A 62 -2.61 1.47 -4.87
N GLU A 63 -3.88 1.12 -4.87
CA GLU A 63 -5.02 2.03 -4.94
C GLU A 63 -5.98 1.66 -3.83
N ILE A 64 -6.24 2.60 -2.93
CA ILE A 64 -7.09 2.43 -1.75
C ILE A 64 -8.16 3.51 -1.81
N HIS A 65 -9.41 3.11 -1.69
CA HIS A 65 -10.56 4.00 -1.59
C HIS A 65 -11.26 3.80 -0.26
N MET A 66 -11.56 4.89 0.42
CA MET A 66 -12.29 4.91 1.68
C MET A 66 -13.51 5.82 1.56
N ASP A 67 -14.71 5.24 1.76
CA ASP A 67 -15.96 5.98 1.89
C ASP A 67 -16.12 6.55 3.31
N LYS A 68 -15.67 5.78 4.31
CA LYS A 68 -15.73 6.13 5.74
C LYS A 68 -14.52 5.58 6.47
N TYR A 69 -14.15 6.23 7.56
CA TYR A 69 -13.08 5.75 8.45
C TYR A 69 -13.66 5.17 9.73
N PRO A 70 -13.18 4.00 10.17
CA PRO A 70 -13.57 3.44 11.46
C PRO A 70 -12.93 4.25 12.59
N LYS A 71 -13.60 4.25 13.76
CA LYS A 71 -13.15 4.99 14.94
C LYS A 71 -12.44 4.10 15.93
N TYR A 72 -11.73 4.74 16.87
CA TYR A 72 -11.20 4.05 18.05
C TYR A 72 -12.28 3.19 18.72
N GLY A 73 -11.94 1.93 18.98
CA GLY A 73 -12.83 0.95 19.58
C GLY A 73 -13.73 0.17 18.61
N ASP A 74 -13.81 0.58 17.35
CA ASP A 74 -14.48 -0.21 16.32
C ASP A 74 -13.74 -1.52 16.05
N THR A 75 -14.46 -2.48 15.50
CA THR A 75 -13.90 -3.71 14.93
C THR A 75 -14.29 -3.78 13.46
N ILE A 76 -13.28 -3.78 12.58
CA ILE A 76 -13.48 -3.91 11.13
C ILE A 76 -13.19 -5.34 10.66
N GLU A 77 -13.91 -5.80 9.65
CA GLU A 77 -13.57 -7.00 8.90
C GLU A 77 -12.84 -6.58 7.61
N VAL A 78 -11.67 -7.12 7.40
CA VAL A 78 -10.92 -6.96 6.14
C VAL A 78 -10.91 -8.29 5.40
N ALA A 79 -11.27 -8.25 4.11
CA ALA A 79 -11.21 -9.40 3.21
C ALA A 79 -10.10 -9.19 2.17
N THR A 80 -9.38 -10.27 1.82
CA THR A 80 -8.38 -10.26 0.75
C THR A 80 -8.62 -11.38 -0.25
N ILE A 81 -8.40 -11.08 -1.53
CA ILE A 81 -8.73 -11.96 -2.66
C ILE A 81 -7.56 -11.92 -3.66
N PRO A 82 -6.77 -13.00 -3.82
CA PRO A 82 -5.89 -13.15 -4.96
C PRO A 82 -6.73 -13.12 -6.23
N TYR A 83 -6.52 -12.14 -7.08
CA TYR A 83 -7.43 -11.89 -8.20
C TYR A 83 -6.97 -12.57 -9.48
N SER A 84 -5.72 -12.35 -9.87
CA SER A 84 -5.13 -12.91 -11.09
C SER A 84 -3.60 -12.82 -11.06
N ILE A 85 -2.96 -13.60 -11.93
CA ILE A 85 -1.52 -13.57 -12.13
C ILE A 85 -1.23 -13.47 -13.62
N ARG A 86 -0.40 -12.49 -14.00
CA ARG A 86 0.05 -12.33 -15.39
C ARG A 86 1.56 -12.22 -15.46
N LYS A 87 2.20 -13.27 -15.96
CA LYS A 87 3.67 -13.41 -16.04
C LYS A 87 4.32 -13.41 -14.65
N TYR A 88 4.79 -12.26 -14.18
CA TYR A 88 5.40 -12.03 -12.87
C TYR A 88 4.59 -11.05 -12.00
N TYR A 89 3.49 -10.52 -12.51
CA TYR A 89 2.58 -9.63 -11.78
C TYR A 89 1.44 -10.42 -11.17
N ALA A 90 1.14 -10.14 -9.89
CA ALA A 90 -0.02 -10.66 -9.18
C ALA A 90 -0.92 -9.49 -8.74
N TYR A 91 -2.18 -9.58 -9.10
CA TYR A 91 -3.22 -8.62 -8.73
C TYR A 91 -3.99 -9.13 -7.52
N ARG A 92 -4.26 -8.26 -6.58
CA ARG A 92 -4.99 -8.60 -5.36
C ARG A 92 -6.05 -7.54 -5.08
N LYS A 93 -7.23 -7.96 -4.64
CA LYS A 93 -8.33 -7.10 -4.21
C LYS A 93 -8.52 -7.22 -2.70
N TYR A 94 -9.05 -6.15 -2.12
CA TYR A 94 -9.41 -6.09 -0.71
C TYR A 94 -10.74 -5.38 -0.54
N GLU A 95 -11.48 -5.76 0.49
CA GLU A 95 -12.70 -5.11 0.92
C GLU A 95 -12.64 -4.88 2.42
N ILE A 96 -13.16 -3.75 2.87
CA ILE A 96 -13.12 -3.32 4.27
C ILE A 96 -14.56 -3.08 4.71
N PHE A 97 -14.95 -3.71 5.81
CA PHE A 97 -16.31 -3.61 6.36
C PHE A 97 -16.26 -3.14 7.81
N ASN A 98 -17.21 -2.29 8.19
CA ASN A 98 -17.49 -1.94 9.58
C ASN A 98 -18.96 -2.24 9.87
N ASN A 99 -19.25 -3.08 10.88
CA ASN A 99 -20.61 -3.51 11.21
C ASN A 99 -21.42 -4.05 10.01
N GLY A 100 -20.75 -4.76 9.08
CA GLY A 100 -21.36 -5.34 7.89
C GLY A 100 -21.55 -4.34 6.72
N GLU A 101 -21.33 -3.05 6.92
CA GLU A 101 -21.31 -2.04 5.85
C GLU A 101 -19.91 -2.00 5.22
N LYS A 102 -19.85 -2.00 3.89
CA LYS A 102 -18.59 -1.80 3.17
C LYS A 102 -18.20 -0.32 3.28
N ILE A 103 -17.05 -0.05 3.89
CA ILE A 103 -16.53 1.31 4.13
C ILE A 103 -15.35 1.67 3.25
N GLY A 104 -14.84 0.71 2.48
CA GLY A 104 -13.73 0.95 1.55
C GLY A 104 -13.30 -0.31 0.81
N TYR A 105 -12.41 -0.13 -0.14
CA TYR A 105 -11.77 -1.22 -0.88
C TYR A 105 -10.36 -0.83 -1.31
N ALA A 106 -9.57 -1.84 -1.67
CA ALA A 106 -8.26 -1.59 -2.24
C ALA A 106 -7.91 -2.59 -3.34
N ASN A 107 -7.01 -2.16 -4.21
CA ASN A 107 -6.34 -3.00 -5.18
C ASN A 107 -4.83 -2.87 -5.01
N SER A 108 -4.12 -3.97 -5.15
CA SER A 108 -2.66 -3.95 -5.16
C SER A 108 -2.10 -4.74 -6.33
N LEU A 109 -0.93 -4.32 -6.77
CA LEU A 109 -0.14 -5.00 -7.79
C LEU A 109 1.21 -5.37 -7.20
N TRP A 110 1.52 -6.65 -7.24
CA TRP A 110 2.74 -7.24 -6.73
C TRP A 110 3.53 -7.87 -7.86
N PHE A 111 4.81 -8.04 -7.68
CA PHE A 111 5.61 -8.92 -8.52
C PHE A 111 6.51 -9.82 -7.70
N LEU A 112 6.75 -11.01 -8.24
CA LEU A 112 7.65 -11.98 -7.65
C LEU A 112 9.07 -11.68 -8.09
N ILE A 113 10.01 -11.63 -7.16
CA ILE A 113 11.44 -11.49 -7.44
C ILE A 113 12.21 -12.74 -7.06
N ASP A 114 13.25 -13.04 -7.80
CA ASP A 114 14.35 -13.89 -7.40
C ASP A 114 15.29 -13.06 -6.50
N THR A 115 15.43 -13.45 -5.23
CA THR A 115 16.16 -12.66 -4.22
C THR A 115 17.67 -12.67 -4.43
N GLU A 116 18.21 -13.73 -5.07
CA GLU A 116 19.65 -13.79 -5.39
C GLU A 116 19.99 -12.89 -6.60
N LYS A 117 19.17 -12.98 -7.66
CA LYS A 117 19.38 -12.18 -8.88
C LYS A 117 18.85 -10.76 -8.77
N ARG A 118 18.02 -10.47 -7.75
CA ARG A 118 17.30 -9.19 -7.55
C ARG A 118 16.55 -8.73 -8.80
N LYS A 119 15.85 -9.66 -9.44
CA LYS A 119 15.09 -9.42 -10.68
C LYS A 119 13.72 -10.07 -10.63
N PRO A 120 12.71 -9.50 -11.31
CA PRO A 120 11.42 -10.16 -11.45
C PRO A 120 11.57 -11.55 -12.06
N CYS A 121 10.88 -12.53 -11.47
CA CYS A 121 10.83 -13.90 -11.94
C CYS A 121 9.39 -14.34 -12.21
N ARG A 122 9.24 -15.39 -13.02
CA ARG A 122 7.91 -15.94 -13.31
C ARG A 122 7.35 -16.62 -12.08
N VAL A 123 6.05 -16.44 -11.88
CA VAL A 123 5.33 -17.16 -10.83
C VAL A 123 5.26 -18.64 -11.21
N ILE A 124 5.66 -19.50 -10.28
CA ILE A 124 5.71 -20.94 -10.45
C ILE A 124 4.33 -21.59 -10.29
N ASP A 125 4.13 -22.75 -10.91
CA ASP A 125 2.83 -23.45 -10.95
C ASP A 125 2.29 -23.78 -9.54
N GLU A 126 3.17 -24.02 -8.58
CA GLU A 126 2.81 -24.29 -7.18
C GLU A 126 2.10 -23.08 -6.55
N ILE A 127 2.55 -21.85 -6.82
CA ILE A 127 1.93 -20.61 -6.31
C ILE A 127 0.53 -20.43 -6.92
N TYR A 128 0.35 -20.70 -8.23
CA TYR A 128 -0.98 -20.68 -8.85
C TYR A 128 -1.95 -21.64 -8.13
N LYS A 129 -1.53 -22.88 -7.89
CA LYS A 129 -2.34 -23.88 -7.19
C LYS A 129 -2.72 -23.43 -5.78
N ARG A 130 -1.76 -22.90 -5.01
CA ARG A 130 -1.97 -22.44 -3.64
C ARG A 130 -2.96 -21.28 -3.56
N TYR A 131 -2.93 -20.36 -4.53
CA TYR A 131 -3.91 -19.28 -4.65
C TYR A 131 -5.23 -19.69 -5.33
N ASN A 132 -5.38 -20.96 -5.69
CA ASN A 132 -6.51 -21.47 -6.46
C ASN A 132 -6.76 -20.68 -7.75
N LEU A 133 -5.67 -20.33 -8.43
CA LEU A 133 -5.64 -19.62 -9.71
C LEU A 133 -5.11 -20.56 -10.80
N THR A 134 -5.47 -20.24 -12.03
CA THR A 134 -4.97 -20.91 -13.23
C THR A 134 -4.14 -19.96 -14.09
N LYS A 135 -3.45 -20.48 -15.11
CA LYS A 135 -2.74 -19.65 -16.08
C LYS A 135 -3.67 -18.82 -16.99
N GLU A 136 -4.97 -19.09 -16.93
CA GLU A 136 -6.02 -18.37 -17.64
C GLU A 136 -6.54 -17.15 -16.85
N ASP A 137 -6.31 -17.14 -15.53
CA ASP A 137 -6.64 -15.99 -14.66
C ASP A 137 -5.63 -14.84 -14.87
N THR A 138 -5.76 -14.16 -16.02
CA THR A 138 -4.82 -13.10 -16.46
C THR A 138 -5.45 -11.72 -16.53
N ASP A 139 -6.66 -11.56 -16.01
CA ASP A 139 -7.37 -10.28 -15.98
C ASP A 139 -6.53 -9.21 -15.25
N GLN A 140 -6.49 -8.02 -15.81
CA GLN A 140 -5.79 -6.90 -15.22
C GLN A 140 -6.75 -6.00 -14.47
N ILE A 141 -6.31 -5.53 -13.31
CA ILE A 141 -6.94 -4.39 -12.65
C ILE A 141 -6.27 -3.13 -13.24
N PRO A 142 -7.03 -2.22 -13.84
CA PRO A 142 -6.47 -0.96 -14.32
C PRO A 142 -6.04 -0.10 -13.11
N PHE A 143 -4.81 0.43 -13.16
CA PHE A 143 -4.29 1.38 -12.19
C PHE A 143 -4.10 2.74 -12.86
N GLU A 144 -4.43 3.81 -12.13
CA GLU A 144 -4.18 5.17 -12.61
C GLU A 144 -2.69 5.40 -12.88
N LYS A 145 -2.38 6.10 -13.93
CA LYS A 145 -1.01 6.51 -14.24
C LYS A 145 -0.65 7.73 -13.41
N LEU A 146 0.15 7.54 -12.37
CA LEU A 146 0.64 8.64 -11.55
C LEU A 146 1.66 9.48 -12.33
N ARG A 147 1.64 10.79 -12.09
CA ARG A 147 2.58 11.77 -12.66
C ARG A 147 3.47 12.37 -11.57
N CYS A 148 4.61 12.87 -11.97
CA CYS A 148 5.40 13.72 -11.09
C CYS A 148 4.70 15.07 -10.87
N PRO A 149 4.89 15.71 -9.72
CA PRO A 149 4.56 17.12 -9.52
C PRO A 149 5.14 17.98 -10.65
N LYS A 150 4.34 18.90 -11.17
CA LYS A 150 4.78 19.93 -12.15
C LYS A 150 5.28 21.15 -11.41
N ASP A 151 4.56 21.54 -10.38
CA ASP A 151 4.86 22.65 -9.50
C ASP A 151 5.27 22.16 -8.11
N VAL A 152 6.04 22.96 -7.38
CA VAL A 152 6.49 22.66 -6.04
C VAL A 152 5.80 23.60 -5.07
N ASN A 153 4.69 23.13 -4.47
CA ASN A 153 3.99 23.90 -3.43
C ASN A 153 4.61 23.64 -2.04
N PHE A 154 5.04 22.39 -1.81
CA PHE A 154 5.67 22.02 -0.55
C PHE A 154 6.89 21.16 -0.82
N LYS A 155 7.92 21.35 0.00
CA LYS A 155 9.15 20.52 -0.03
C LYS A 155 9.58 20.22 1.39
N ASN A 156 9.99 18.97 1.64
CA ASN A 156 10.56 18.53 2.90
C ASN A 156 11.63 17.46 2.66
N SER A 157 12.48 17.24 3.67
CA SER A 157 13.52 16.21 3.63
C SER A 157 13.50 15.43 4.93
N PHE A 158 13.64 14.10 4.84
CA PHE A 158 13.67 13.21 5.98
C PHE A 158 14.90 12.32 5.93
N LYS A 159 15.49 12.07 7.10
CA LYS A 159 16.47 11.02 7.26
C LYS A 159 15.76 9.72 7.63
N VAL A 160 16.02 8.64 6.87
CA VAL A 160 15.48 7.31 7.16
C VAL A 160 15.99 6.83 8.52
N ARG A 161 15.05 6.51 9.43
CA ARG A 161 15.31 6.12 10.81
C ARG A 161 15.28 4.61 10.95
N TYR A 162 15.81 4.10 12.07
CA TYR A 162 15.72 2.69 12.43
C TYR A 162 14.25 2.19 12.47
N SER A 163 13.34 3.00 13.04
CA SER A 163 11.90 2.69 13.13
C SER A 163 11.16 2.68 11.80
N ASP A 164 11.81 3.05 10.71
CA ASP A 164 11.21 3.04 9.37
C ASP A 164 11.54 1.74 8.61
N ILE A 165 12.45 0.91 9.16
CA ILE A 165 12.97 -0.31 8.51
C ILE A 165 12.13 -1.52 8.90
N ASP A 166 11.78 -2.34 7.91
CA ASP A 166 11.06 -3.59 8.06
C ASP A 166 12.00 -4.82 8.20
N THR A 167 11.41 -5.99 8.26
CA THR A 167 12.14 -7.27 8.36
C THR A 167 13.00 -7.59 7.14
N ASN A 168 12.76 -6.95 6.00
CA ASN A 168 13.56 -7.11 4.77
C ASN A 168 14.77 -6.16 4.72
N GLN A 169 15.03 -5.40 5.78
CA GLN A 169 16.10 -4.39 5.89
C GLN A 169 15.93 -3.20 4.94
N HIS A 170 14.70 -2.98 4.46
CA HIS A 170 14.32 -1.83 3.65
C HIS A 170 13.29 -0.98 4.38
N VAL A 171 13.05 0.22 3.89
CA VAL A 171 11.97 1.06 4.42
C VAL A 171 10.62 0.37 4.19
N ASN A 172 9.84 0.25 5.27
CA ASN A 172 8.48 -0.26 5.18
C ASN A 172 7.64 0.60 4.22
N ASN A 173 6.87 -0.06 3.35
CA ASN A 173 6.08 0.60 2.29
C ASN A 173 5.15 1.69 2.82
N VAL A 174 4.53 1.49 3.99
CA VAL A 174 3.60 2.46 4.59
C VAL A 174 4.32 3.74 5.03
N LYS A 175 5.63 3.69 5.34
CA LYS A 175 6.40 4.87 5.75
C LYS A 175 6.48 5.93 4.67
N TYR A 176 6.55 5.55 3.41
CA TYR A 176 6.51 6.51 2.30
C TYR A 176 5.22 7.34 2.30
N VAL A 177 4.10 6.71 2.63
CA VAL A 177 2.81 7.41 2.79
C VAL A 177 2.83 8.31 4.03
N SER A 178 3.34 7.83 5.17
CA SER A 178 3.48 8.66 6.37
C SER A 178 4.28 9.93 6.09
N TRP A 179 5.38 9.82 5.37
CA TRP A 179 6.25 10.97 5.06
C TRP A 179 5.61 12.00 4.15
N VAL A 180 4.82 11.59 3.14
CA VAL A 180 4.16 12.57 2.26
C VAL A 180 3.02 13.30 2.96
N LEU A 181 2.38 12.68 3.94
CA LEU A 181 1.34 13.34 4.73
C LEU A 181 1.90 14.50 5.58
N GLU A 182 3.19 14.43 5.99
CA GLU A 182 3.86 15.57 6.66
C GLU A 182 4.03 16.81 5.75
N ASN A 183 3.86 16.65 4.44
CA ASN A 183 3.85 17.76 3.48
C ASN A 183 2.45 18.33 3.22
N VAL A 184 1.41 17.68 3.73
CA VAL A 184 0.03 18.18 3.61
C VAL A 184 -0.23 19.17 4.77
N PRO A 185 -0.85 20.34 4.51
CA PRO A 185 -1.15 21.28 5.57
C PRO A 185 -1.98 20.64 6.70
N LEU A 186 -1.60 20.91 7.95
CA LEU A 186 -2.26 20.33 9.14
C LEU A 186 -3.78 20.60 9.15
N GLN A 187 -4.22 21.75 8.66
CA GLN A 187 -5.64 22.07 8.60
C GLN A 187 -6.40 21.14 7.66
N VAL A 188 -5.78 20.73 6.53
CA VAL A 188 -6.38 19.75 5.61
C VAL A 188 -6.48 18.39 6.27
N LEU A 189 -5.42 17.94 6.96
CA LEU A 189 -5.43 16.67 7.69
C LEU A 189 -6.48 16.61 8.82
N LYS A 190 -6.84 17.78 9.40
CA LYS A 190 -7.87 17.88 10.44
C LYS A 190 -9.28 17.94 9.89
N ASP A 191 -9.50 18.68 8.81
CA ASP A 191 -10.84 19.04 8.32
C ASP A 191 -11.33 18.12 7.20
N TYR A 192 -10.42 17.39 6.55
CA TYR A 192 -10.70 16.52 5.40
C TYR A 192 -10.25 15.11 5.66
N LYS A 193 -10.84 14.16 4.94
CA LYS A 193 -10.44 12.74 4.96
C LYS A 193 -9.91 12.31 3.60
N ILE A 194 -8.94 11.42 3.60
CA ILE A 194 -8.42 10.84 2.37
C ILE A 194 -9.49 9.90 1.81
N SER A 195 -10.08 10.25 0.66
CA SER A 195 -10.98 9.36 -0.08
C SER A 195 -10.21 8.35 -0.92
N ASP A 196 -9.11 8.79 -1.54
CA ASP A 196 -8.32 7.95 -2.42
C ASP A 196 -6.82 8.12 -2.15
N LEU A 197 -6.14 7.02 -2.01
CA LEU A 197 -4.68 6.94 -1.92
C LEU A 197 -4.16 6.06 -3.05
N LYS A 198 -3.24 6.57 -3.85
CA LYS A 198 -2.59 5.83 -4.93
C LYS A 198 -1.08 5.92 -4.77
N VAL A 199 -0.42 4.78 -4.81
CA VAL A 199 1.03 4.66 -4.60
C VAL A 199 1.66 3.85 -5.71
N MET A 200 2.82 4.29 -6.19
CA MET A 200 3.67 3.54 -7.11
C MET A 200 5.11 3.55 -6.60
N TYR A 201 5.57 2.42 -6.10
CA TYR A 201 6.96 2.21 -5.65
C TYR A 201 7.85 1.91 -6.85
N GLN A 202 8.99 2.57 -6.96
CA GLN A 202 9.94 2.42 -8.07
C GLN A 202 11.31 1.92 -7.63
N LYS A 203 11.79 2.39 -6.48
CA LYS A 203 13.07 1.99 -5.88
C LYS A 203 12.94 1.94 -4.36
N GLU A 204 13.73 1.10 -3.77
CA GLU A 204 13.89 0.98 -2.33
C GLU A 204 14.86 2.05 -1.80
N THR A 205 14.78 2.35 -0.51
CA THR A 205 15.78 3.14 0.22
C THR A 205 16.10 2.46 1.54
N ALA A 206 17.22 2.80 2.16
CA ALA A 206 17.77 2.09 3.30
C ALA A 206 18.00 3.02 4.50
N TYR A 207 18.27 2.41 5.65
CA TYR A 207 18.60 3.12 6.87
C TYR A 207 19.72 4.15 6.69
N GLY A 208 19.50 5.34 7.23
CA GLY A 208 20.49 6.42 7.26
C GLY A 208 20.54 7.28 6.00
N GLU A 209 19.87 6.88 4.91
CA GLU A 209 19.73 7.70 3.72
C GLU A 209 18.85 8.92 3.97
N THR A 210 19.05 9.98 3.20
CA THR A 210 18.18 11.16 3.20
C THR A 210 17.30 11.11 1.96
N ILE A 211 16.01 11.34 2.15
CA ILE A 211 15.03 11.45 1.08
C ILE A 211 14.49 12.88 1.00
N ASP A 212 14.17 13.32 -0.21
CA ASP A 212 13.48 14.56 -0.48
C ASP A 212 12.05 14.27 -0.95
N ILE A 213 11.10 15.05 -0.46
CA ILE A 213 9.69 14.99 -0.86
C ILE A 213 9.31 16.31 -1.51
N ILE A 214 8.74 16.22 -2.70
CA ILE A 214 8.15 17.35 -3.42
C ILE A 214 6.66 17.08 -3.56
N THR A 215 5.85 18.08 -3.24
CA THR A 215 4.40 17.99 -3.26
C THR A 215 3.80 19.14 -4.06
N GLU A 216 2.90 18.82 -4.98
CA GLU A 216 2.03 19.73 -5.70
C GLU A 216 0.60 19.56 -5.19
N SER A 217 -0.08 20.68 -4.93
CA SER A 217 -1.51 20.70 -4.56
C SER A 217 -2.36 21.14 -5.74
N GLU A 218 -3.49 20.48 -5.93
CA GLU A 218 -4.51 20.84 -6.90
C GLU A 218 -5.84 20.95 -6.16
N GLU A 219 -6.53 22.08 -6.31
CA GLU A 219 -7.83 22.33 -5.70
C GLU A 219 -8.91 22.35 -6.78
N SER A 220 -10.02 21.69 -6.53
CA SER A 220 -11.25 21.75 -7.31
C SER A 220 -12.43 22.04 -6.36
N GLU A 221 -13.63 22.29 -6.88
CA GLU A 221 -14.80 22.69 -6.07
C GLU A 221 -15.10 21.75 -4.90
N ASP A 222 -14.92 20.42 -5.10
CA ASP A 222 -15.30 19.41 -4.11
C ASP A 222 -14.13 18.57 -3.58
N LYS A 223 -12.90 18.83 -4.04
CA LYS A 223 -11.76 17.92 -3.80
C LYS A 223 -10.44 18.66 -3.73
N LEU A 224 -9.64 18.28 -2.74
CA LEU A 224 -8.22 18.64 -2.66
C LEU A 224 -7.38 17.43 -3.07
N SER A 225 -6.48 17.61 -4.01
CA SER A 225 -5.58 16.55 -4.49
C SER A 225 -4.13 16.97 -4.30
N TYR A 226 -3.30 16.02 -3.88
CA TYR A 226 -1.86 16.23 -3.76
C TYR A 226 -1.12 15.17 -4.56
N ASN A 227 -0.20 15.60 -5.42
CA ASN A 227 0.74 14.74 -6.13
C ASN A 227 2.10 14.85 -5.45
N HIS A 228 2.66 13.73 -5.04
CA HIS A 228 3.92 13.67 -4.32
C HIS A 228 4.97 12.88 -5.11
N LEU A 229 6.21 13.34 -5.05
CA LEU A 229 7.38 12.61 -5.52
C LEU A 229 8.38 12.50 -4.37
N ILE A 230 8.81 11.28 -4.08
CA ILE A 230 9.91 11.01 -3.17
C ILE A 230 11.14 10.64 -3.99
N THR A 231 12.28 11.29 -3.69
CA THR A 231 13.58 11.02 -4.31
C THR A 231 14.63 10.75 -3.25
N ASN A 232 15.71 10.06 -3.63
CA ASN A 232 16.91 9.98 -2.82
C ASN A 232 17.81 11.21 -3.03
N SER A 233 18.93 11.28 -2.31
CA SER A 233 19.90 12.37 -2.39
C SER A 233 20.57 12.55 -3.77
N GLN A 234 20.50 11.52 -4.64
CA GLN A 234 20.97 11.56 -6.01
C GLN A 234 19.89 12.04 -7.00
N GLY A 235 18.67 12.36 -6.51
CA GLY A 235 17.54 12.76 -7.34
C GLY A 235 16.85 11.60 -8.07
N GLU A 236 17.18 10.35 -7.74
CA GLU A 236 16.49 9.20 -8.29
C GLU A 236 15.09 9.05 -7.66
N LYS A 237 14.10 8.77 -8.51
CA LYS A 237 12.71 8.59 -8.07
C LYS A 237 12.55 7.30 -7.29
N LEU A 238 12.08 7.40 -6.07
CA LEU A 238 11.77 6.27 -5.19
C LEU A 238 10.28 5.89 -5.27
N THR A 239 9.39 6.87 -5.12
CA THR A 239 7.94 6.62 -5.03
C THR A 239 7.15 7.80 -5.56
N LEU A 240 6.07 7.51 -6.30
CA LEU A 240 5.02 8.47 -6.63
C LEU A 240 3.77 8.17 -5.80
N ILE A 241 3.17 9.20 -5.24
CA ILE A 241 1.94 9.07 -4.44
C ILE A 241 0.97 10.17 -4.88
N LYS A 242 -0.31 9.82 -4.93
CA LYS A 242 -1.40 10.77 -5.05
C LYS A 242 -2.38 10.55 -3.90
N THR A 243 -2.75 11.62 -3.23
CA THR A 243 -3.78 11.62 -2.18
C THR A 243 -4.89 12.56 -2.59
N ASP A 244 -6.11 12.08 -2.50
CA ASP A 244 -7.32 12.85 -2.76
C ASP A 244 -8.11 12.98 -1.45
N PHE A 245 -8.50 14.19 -1.10
CA PHE A 245 -9.19 14.52 0.14
C PHE A 245 -10.59 15.04 -0.15
N ILE A 246 -11.55 14.62 0.65
CA ILE A 246 -12.94 15.10 0.67
C ILE A 246 -13.28 15.63 2.06
N LYS A 247 -14.28 16.51 2.12
CA LYS A 247 -14.72 17.15 3.38
C LYS A 247 -15.62 16.23 4.19
#